data_f224d45c3a67ce2f60302c07a4fbd5c7
#
_entry.id   f224d45c3a67ce2f60302c07a4fbd5c7
#
_cell.length_a   1.000
_cell.length_b   1.000
_cell.length_c   1.000
_cell.angle_alpha   90.00
_cell.angle_beta   90.00
_cell.angle_gamma   90.00
#
_symmetry.space_group_name_H-M   'P 1'
#
loop_
_entity.id
_entity.type
_entity.pdbx_description
1 polymer ?
#
loop_
_entity_poly.entity_id
_entity_poly.type
_entity_poly.pdbx_seq_one_letter_code
_entity_poly.pdbx_strand_id
1 'polypeptide(L)'
;MKFHNAKRLTEEGNQKVALVDIDETICYYEDNNNRRYDLSIPIEENIDKINKLYDEGWKIVYWTARGSVSKKDYTDYTWDQLTGWGCKFHELVTGTSPNPKPHFDLVIDDKAKRIEEI
;
A
#
# COMPACT_ATOMS: atom_id res chain seq x y z
N MET A 1 -3.98 3.88 -21.29
CA MET A 1 -3.65 3.45 -21.52
C MET A 1 -3.34 3.17 -21.66
N LYS A 2 -3.18 3.32 -21.11
CA LYS A 2 -2.76 2.82 -21.05
C LYS A 2 -2.39 2.53 -20.83
N PHE A 3 -2.66 3.29 -20.74
CA PHE A 3 -2.25 2.74 -20.78
C PHE A 3 -1.93 2.62 -20.98
N HIS A 4 -2.07 3.23 -20.21
CA HIS A 4 -1.60 2.67 -20.65
C HIS A 4 -1.22 2.70 -20.59
N ASN A 5 -1.10 3.24 -20.10
CA ASN A 5 -0.71 2.87 -20.28
C ASN A 5 -0.40 2.67 -20.20
N ALA A 6 -0.58 3.12 -19.77
CA ALA A 6 -0.32 2.65 -19.84
C ALA A 6 0.04 2.13 -20.31
N LYS A 7 0.15 2.05 -20.42
CA LYS A 7 0.49 1.42 -20.88
C LYS A 7 0.75 1.02 -21.21
N ARG A 8 0.64 1.20 -21.21
CA ARG A 8 1.06 0.69 -21.34
C ARG A 8 1.51 0.38 -21.22
N LEU A 9 1.23 0.55 -20.51
CA LEU A 9 1.76 0.03 -20.43
C LEU A 9 1.96 -0.67 -20.75
N THR A 10 1.67 -0.93 -20.85
CA THR A 10 1.89 -1.78 -21.09
C THR A 10 1.99 -2.57 -21.78
N GLU A 11 2.06 -2.00 -22.08
CA GLU A 11 2.17 -3.18 -22.73
C GLU A 11 2.00 -4.32 -21.90
N GLU A 12 1.13 -5.10 -22.07
CA GLU A 12 0.78 -6.03 -21.10
C GLU A 12 1.97 -6.69 -20.49
N GLY A 13 1.94 -7.04 -19.22
CA GLY A 13 3.04 -7.65 -18.53
C GLY A 13 4.17 -6.70 -18.22
N ASN A 14 4.08 -5.48 -18.72
CA ASN A 14 5.14 -4.49 -18.51
C ASN A 14 4.80 -3.45 -17.46
N GLN A 15 3.66 -3.59 -16.80
CA GLN A 15 3.26 -2.66 -15.76
C GLN A 15 4.14 -2.85 -14.53
N LYS A 16 4.74 -1.77 -14.07
CA LYS A 16 5.55 -1.81 -12.86
C LYS A 16 4.65 -1.88 -11.63
N VAL A 17 5.12 -2.56 -10.61
CA VAL A 17 4.37 -2.79 -9.38
C VAL A 17 5.05 -2.08 -8.22
N ALA A 18 4.31 -1.25 -7.51
CA ALA A 18 4.75 -0.63 -6.27
C ALA A 18 4.05 -1.33 -5.11
N LEU A 19 4.85 -1.86 -4.18
CA LEU A 19 4.35 -2.48 -2.96
C LEU A 19 4.46 -1.44 -1.86
N VAL A 20 3.35 -1.05 -1.25
CA VAL A 20 3.29 0.09 -0.33
C VAL A 20 2.78 -0.36 1.02
N ASP A 21 3.58 -0.11 2.06
CA ASP A 21 3.16 -0.36 3.43
C ASP A 21 2.11 0.67 3.85
N ILE A 22 1.32 0.34 4.84
CA ILE A 22 0.23 1.21 5.32
C ILE A 22 0.63 1.94 6.59
N ASP A 23 0.73 1.22 7.71
CA ASP A 23 0.97 1.85 9.00
C ASP A 23 2.36 2.47 9.06
N GLU A 24 2.44 3.74 9.46
CA GLU A 24 3.64 4.56 9.54
C GLU A 24 4.19 4.97 8.16
N THR A 25 3.49 4.66 7.08
CA THR A 25 3.88 5.08 5.73
C THR A 25 2.84 6.03 5.14
N ILE A 26 1.56 5.64 5.15
CA ILE A 26 0.49 6.53 4.67
C ILE A 26 -0.47 6.94 5.78
N CYS A 27 -0.22 6.51 7.00
CA CYS A 27 -0.98 6.92 8.18
C CYS A 27 -0.07 6.85 9.39
N TYR A 28 -0.51 7.44 10.50
CA TYR A 28 0.24 7.41 11.75
C TYR A 28 -0.73 7.35 12.92
N TYR A 29 -0.18 7.14 14.11
CA TYR A 29 -0.95 7.08 15.36
C TYR A 29 -0.39 8.12 16.32
N GLU A 30 -1.27 8.92 16.93
CA GLU A 30 -0.83 9.94 17.88
C GLU A 30 -0.30 9.32 19.17
N ASP A 31 -0.90 8.19 19.58
CA ASP A 31 -0.48 7.49 20.80
C ASP A 31 0.07 6.13 20.40
N ASN A 32 1.40 5.96 20.50
CA ASN A 32 2.05 4.69 20.14
C ASN A 32 1.66 3.55 21.06
N ASN A 33 1.07 3.84 22.23
CA ASN A 33 0.60 2.81 23.14
C ASN A 33 -0.83 2.39 22.86
N ASN A 34 -1.51 3.06 21.91
CA ASN A 34 -2.89 2.74 21.56
C ASN A 34 -3.01 2.80 20.04
N ARG A 35 -2.58 1.74 19.42
CA ARG A 35 -2.50 1.68 17.95
C ARG A 35 -3.67 0.90 17.36
N ARG A 36 -4.87 1.24 17.79
CA ARG A 36 -6.08 0.69 17.18
C ARG A 36 -6.20 1.24 15.77
N TYR A 37 -6.56 0.39 14.84
CA TYR A 37 -6.60 0.78 13.42
C TYR A 37 -7.61 1.90 13.16
N ASP A 38 -8.67 1.99 13.97
CA ASP A 38 -9.66 3.04 13.82
C ASP A 38 -9.15 4.41 14.31
N LEU A 39 -8.01 4.44 14.99
CA LEU A 39 -7.37 5.67 15.44
C LEU A 39 -6.26 6.15 14.52
N SER A 40 -6.01 5.43 13.44
CA SER A 40 -4.98 5.85 12.49
C SER A 40 -5.40 7.11 11.75
N ILE A 41 -4.42 7.98 11.52
CA ILE A 41 -4.65 9.29 10.90
C ILE A 41 -3.93 9.30 9.57
N PRO A 42 -4.64 9.58 8.45
CA PRO A 42 -4.00 9.54 7.14
C PRO A 42 -2.99 10.67 6.96
N ILE A 43 -1.90 10.33 6.29
CA ILE A 43 -0.89 11.33 5.88
C ILE A 43 -1.20 11.67 4.44
N GLU A 44 -1.98 12.73 4.25
CA GLU A 44 -2.53 13.05 2.93
C GLU A 44 -1.44 13.30 1.89
N GLU A 45 -0.37 13.96 2.30
CA GLU A 45 0.75 14.22 1.41
C GLU A 45 1.34 12.93 0.87
N ASN A 46 1.46 11.90 1.71
CA ASN A 46 2.02 10.62 1.27
C ASN A 46 1.03 9.84 0.40
N ILE A 47 -0.25 9.90 0.75
CA ILE A 47 -1.29 9.28 -0.07
C ILE A 47 -1.30 9.90 -1.47
N ASP A 48 -1.14 11.22 -1.56
CA ASP A 48 -1.09 11.91 -2.84
C ASP A 48 0.09 11.42 -3.69
N LYS A 49 1.24 11.17 -3.07
CA LYS A 49 2.42 10.66 -3.78
C LYS A 49 2.14 9.28 -4.38
N ILE A 50 1.47 8.41 -3.62
CA ILE A 50 1.14 7.08 -4.12
C ILE A 50 0.08 7.16 -5.21
N ASN A 51 -0.92 8.03 -5.02
CA ASN A 51 -1.95 8.23 -6.04
C ASN A 51 -1.35 8.73 -7.35
N LYS A 52 -0.29 9.54 -7.26
CA LYS A 52 0.39 10.01 -8.46
C LYS A 52 1.05 8.86 -9.21
N LEU A 53 1.65 7.91 -8.49
CA LEU A 53 2.20 6.71 -9.11
C LEU A 53 1.09 5.92 -9.81
N TYR A 54 -0.05 5.79 -9.17
CA TYR A 54 -1.21 5.13 -9.78
C TYR A 54 -1.58 5.81 -11.08
N ASP A 55 -1.66 7.15 -11.08
CA ASP A 55 -2.03 7.92 -12.27
C ASP A 55 -0.97 7.81 -13.37
N GLU A 56 0.27 7.51 -13.01
CA GLU A 56 1.37 7.33 -13.96
C GLU A 56 1.43 5.91 -14.52
N GLY A 57 0.50 5.06 -14.12
CA GLY A 57 0.39 3.72 -14.69
C GLY A 57 0.96 2.60 -13.83
N TRP A 58 1.46 2.89 -12.65
CA TRP A 58 1.95 1.86 -11.74
C TRP A 58 0.79 1.04 -11.19
N LYS A 59 1.01 -0.26 -11.02
CA LYS A 59 0.10 -1.09 -10.25
C LYS A 59 0.43 -0.88 -8.78
N ILE A 60 -0.55 -0.45 -8.00
CA ILE A 60 -0.36 -0.18 -6.58
C ILE A 60 -0.92 -1.34 -5.77
N VAL A 61 -0.09 -1.94 -4.94
CA VAL A 61 -0.48 -3.00 -4.02
C VAL A 61 -0.18 -2.53 -2.61
N TYR A 62 -1.21 -2.27 -1.81
CA TYR A 62 -1.01 -1.98 -0.40
C TYR A 62 -0.82 -3.28 0.34
N TRP A 63 0.16 -3.29 1.24
CA TRP A 63 0.55 -4.50 1.97
C TRP A 63 0.72 -4.16 3.44
N THR A 64 0.08 -4.93 4.30
CA THR A 64 0.11 -4.67 5.73
C THR A 64 0.12 -5.98 6.51
N ALA A 65 0.74 -5.94 7.71
CA ALA A 65 0.73 -7.08 8.61
C ALA A 65 -0.53 -7.13 9.48
N ARG A 66 -1.48 -6.21 9.27
CA ARG A 66 -2.71 -6.20 10.08
C ARG A 66 -3.35 -7.57 10.08
N GLY A 67 -3.62 -8.09 11.27
CA GLY A 67 -4.25 -9.39 11.45
C GLY A 67 -3.29 -10.56 11.54
N SER A 68 -1.97 -10.35 11.30
CA SER A 68 -1.03 -11.45 11.30
C SER A 68 -0.86 -12.08 12.69
N VAL A 69 -0.92 -11.28 13.75
CA VAL A 69 -0.77 -11.78 15.12
C VAL A 69 -2.11 -12.27 15.67
N SER A 70 -3.16 -11.45 15.56
CA SER A 70 -4.48 -11.77 16.11
C SER A 70 -5.20 -12.85 15.31
N LYS A 71 -4.79 -13.09 14.06
CA LYS A 71 -5.48 -13.98 13.12
C LYS A 71 -6.88 -13.50 12.77
N LYS A 72 -7.19 -12.25 13.10
CA LYS A 72 -8.45 -11.64 12.72
C LYS A 72 -8.31 -11.01 11.34
N ASP A 73 -9.31 -11.20 10.50
CA ASP A 73 -9.29 -10.71 9.12
C ASP A 73 -9.70 -9.23 9.09
N TYR A 74 -8.73 -8.37 8.80
CA TYR A 74 -8.96 -6.93 8.68
C TYR A 74 -9.00 -6.46 7.22
N THR A 75 -9.17 -7.40 6.28
CA THR A 75 -9.11 -7.04 4.86
C THR A 75 -10.21 -6.06 4.46
N ASP A 76 -11.47 -6.37 4.77
CA ASP A 76 -12.56 -5.48 4.40
C ASP A 76 -12.47 -4.14 5.12
N TYR A 77 -12.14 -4.18 6.41
CA TYR A 77 -11.98 -2.97 7.20
C TYR A 77 -10.91 -2.06 6.61
N THR A 78 -9.76 -2.64 6.27
CA THR A 78 -8.63 -1.86 5.73
C THR A 78 -8.96 -1.35 4.34
N TRP A 79 -9.63 -2.15 3.52
CA TRP A 79 -10.06 -1.73 2.19
C TRP A 79 -10.95 -0.48 2.29
N ASP A 80 -11.93 -0.52 3.18
CA ASP A 80 -12.85 0.60 3.38
C ASP A 80 -12.10 1.83 3.90
N GLN A 81 -11.14 1.64 4.79
CA GLN A 81 -10.35 2.74 5.32
C GLN A 81 -9.52 3.40 4.24
N LEU A 82 -8.82 2.60 3.42
CA LEU A 82 -8.03 3.14 2.31
C LEU A 82 -8.92 3.91 1.32
N THR A 83 -10.08 3.34 1.01
CA THR A 83 -11.03 3.99 0.09
C THR A 83 -11.52 5.31 0.68
N GLY A 84 -11.83 5.32 1.97
CA GLY A 84 -12.29 6.53 2.65
C GLY A 84 -11.22 7.62 2.70
N TRP A 85 -9.96 7.24 2.68
CA TRP A 85 -8.84 8.19 2.65
C TRP A 85 -8.53 8.68 1.23
N GLY A 86 -9.22 8.18 0.21
CA GLY A 86 -8.98 8.58 -1.17
C GLY A 86 -7.82 7.87 -1.83
N CYS A 87 -7.38 6.75 -1.28
CA CYS A 87 -6.29 5.98 -1.87
C CYS A 87 -6.74 5.32 -3.16
N LYS A 88 -5.89 5.38 -4.18
CA LYS A 88 -6.09 4.68 -5.46
C LYS A 88 -5.17 3.48 -5.47
N PHE A 89 -5.73 2.29 -5.63
CA PHE A 89 -4.92 1.08 -5.59
C PHE A 89 -5.62 -0.06 -6.30
N HIS A 90 -4.87 -1.13 -6.56
CA HIS A 90 -5.37 -2.30 -7.30
C HIS A 90 -5.60 -3.49 -6.39
N GLU A 91 -4.72 -3.69 -5.41
CA GLU A 91 -4.77 -4.87 -4.54
C GLU A 91 -4.41 -4.50 -3.13
N LEU A 92 -4.92 -5.29 -2.20
CA LEU A 92 -4.59 -5.18 -0.77
C LEU A 92 -4.23 -6.57 -0.26
N VAL A 93 -3.08 -6.68 0.40
CA VAL A 93 -2.62 -7.91 1.05
C VAL A 93 -2.51 -7.64 2.53
N THR A 94 -3.23 -8.40 3.34
CA THR A 94 -3.20 -8.27 4.81
C THR A 94 -2.53 -9.47 5.44
N GLY A 95 -2.42 -9.45 6.77
CA GLY A 95 -1.77 -10.53 7.51
C GLY A 95 -2.49 -11.87 7.42
N THR A 96 -3.76 -11.88 7.01
CA THR A 96 -4.53 -13.12 6.84
C THR A 96 -4.76 -13.48 5.38
N SER A 97 -4.21 -12.71 4.45
CA SER A 97 -4.35 -13.01 3.03
C SER A 97 -3.67 -14.33 2.69
N PRO A 98 -4.29 -15.15 1.84
CA PRO A 98 -3.72 -16.47 1.52
C PRO A 98 -2.53 -16.41 0.58
N ASN A 99 -2.36 -15.31 -0.14
CA ASN A 99 -1.31 -15.20 -1.15
C ASN A 99 0.00 -14.75 -0.53
N PRO A 100 1.12 -15.25 -1.03
CA PRO A 100 2.41 -14.78 -0.56
C PRO A 100 2.65 -13.34 -1.00
N LYS A 101 3.72 -12.76 -0.47
CA LYS A 101 4.15 -11.43 -0.86
C LYS A 101 4.27 -11.34 -2.37
N PRO A 102 3.63 -10.35 -3.01
CA PRO A 102 3.62 -10.28 -4.47
C PRO A 102 4.97 -9.82 -5.04
N HIS A 103 5.16 -10.07 -6.32
CA HIS A 103 6.28 -9.49 -7.04
C HIS A 103 6.14 -7.97 -7.07
N PHE A 104 7.27 -7.27 -6.96
CA PHE A 104 7.25 -5.81 -6.99
C PHE A 104 8.51 -5.26 -7.64
N ASP A 105 8.40 -4.04 -8.17
CA ASP A 105 9.51 -3.28 -8.72
C ASP A 105 9.99 -2.21 -7.74
N LEU A 106 9.13 -1.79 -6.81
CA LEU A 106 9.42 -0.74 -5.86
C LEU A 106 8.72 -1.04 -4.54
N VAL A 107 9.44 -0.93 -3.43
CA VAL A 107 8.86 -1.02 -2.08
C VAL A 107 8.87 0.35 -1.45
N ILE A 108 7.74 0.78 -0.92
CA ILE A 108 7.62 2.05 -0.21
C ILE A 108 7.22 1.74 1.22
N ASP A 109 8.14 2.01 2.15
CA ASP A 109 8.02 1.60 3.55
C ASP A 109 8.82 2.59 4.37
N ASP A 110 8.34 2.96 5.54
CA ASP A 110 9.00 3.93 6.40
C ASP A 110 10.36 3.44 6.93
N LYS A 111 10.59 2.14 6.91
CA LYS A 111 11.82 1.54 7.47
C LYS A 111 12.74 0.94 6.41
N ALA A 112 12.33 0.98 5.14
CA ALA A 112 13.14 0.37 4.10
C ALA A 112 14.40 1.19 3.85
N LYS A 113 15.50 0.48 3.61
CA LYS A 113 16.77 1.09 3.23
C LYS A 113 17.33 0.37 2.02
N ARG A 114 17.98 1.11 1.16
CA ARG A 114 18.72 0.50 0.08
C ARG A 114 20.03 -0.03 0.64
N ILE A 115 20.57 -1.06 -0.03
CA ILE A 115 21.78 -1.69 0.47
C ILE A 115 22.93 -0.68 0.59
N GLU A 116 22.96 0.32 -0.28
CA GLU A 116 24.00 1.35 -0.25
C GLU A 116 23.91 2.23 0.99
N GLU A 117 22.79 2.22 1.68
CA GLU A 117 22.56 3.04 2.87
C GLU A 117 22.89 2.33 4.18
N ILE A 118 23.28 1.06 4.09
CA ILE A 118 23.58 0.26 5.27
C ILE A 118 25.01 0.54 5.77
#